data_d72a8f3cfdf6022c626f679b36a60d36
#
_entry.id   d72a8f3cfdf6022c626f679b36a60d36
#
_cell.length_a   1.000
_cell.length_b   1.000
_cell.length_c   1.000
_cell.angle_alpha   90.00
_cell.angle_beta   90.00
_cell.angle_gamma   90.00
#
_symmetry.space_group_name_H-M   'P 1'
#
loop_
_entity.id
_entity.type
_entity.pdbx_description
1 polymer ?
#
loop_
_entity_poly.entity_id
_entity_poly.type
_entity_poly.pdbx_seq_one_letter_code
_entity_poly.pdbx_strand_id
1 'polypeptide(L)'
;MAKKVTVSMPDMLYQKMERRSFNLSKMLQEAVADAIQKKEDFQKRIQEDLDVGEVVERLRREKAQSEGNFYDTGRRDAVLWVKSASYDDIMYALSWDDIDNVLNDTILGPYFSEKLKSSTLMGIENTAQGDVLSQHGRIYIKGWKKGLFDFWEEIRDKL
;
A
#
# COMPACT_ATOMS: atom_id res chain seq x y z
N MET A 1 17.19 -11.53 -34.64
CA MET A 1 17.39 -10.16 -35.17
C MET A 1 18.02 -9.27 -34.11
N ALA A 2 19.07 -8.55 -34.41
CA ALA A 2 19.65 -7.57 -33.50
C ALA A 2 18.81 -6.31 -33.48
N LYS A 3 18.44 -5.83 -32.28
CA LYS A 3 17.75 -4.56 -32.11
C LYS A 3 18.75 -3.44 -31.85
N LYS A 4 18.57 -2.30 -32.51
CA LYS A 4 19.39 -1.11 -32.28
C LYS A 4 18.90 -0.40 -31.01
N VAL A 5 19.84 -0.14 -30.09
CA VAL A 5 19.58 0.60 -28.85
C VAL A 5 20.46 1.85 -28.83
N THR A 6 19.90 2.99 -28.45
CA THR A 6 20.61 4.26 -28.29
C THR A 6 20.87 4.52 -26.82
N VAL A 7 22.10 4.86 -26.46
CA VAL A 7 22.52 5.17 -25.08
C VAL A 7 23.08 6.58 -25.04
N SER A 8 22.63 7.39 -24.09
CA SER A 8 23.21 8.71 -23.79
C SER A 8 24.45 8.55 -22.92
N MET A 9 25.53 9.26 -23.29
CA MET A 9 26.78 9.24 -22.56
C MET A 9 27.29 10.68 -22.35
N PRO A 10 27.83 11.03 -21.17
CA PRO A 10 28.46 12.33 -20.94
C PRO A 10 29.62 12.56 -21.88
N ASP A 11 29.77 13.77 -22.41
CA ASP A 11 30.76 14.13 -23.41
C ASP A 11 32.19 13.81 -22.99
N MET A 12 32.55 14.06 -21.74
CA MET A 12 33.86 13.72 -21.20
C MET A 12 34.18 12.22 -21.27
N LEU A 13 33.19 11.39 -21.00
CA LEU A 13 33.34 9.93 -21.06
C LEU A 13 33.45 9.44 -22.48
N TYR A 14 32.67 10.01 -23.40
CA TYR A 14 32.72 9.74 -24.84
C TYR A 14 34.10 10.07 -25.43
N GLN A 15 34.65 11.26 -25.12
CA GLN A 15 35.99 11.65 -25.58
C GLN A 15 37.09 10.72 -25.06
N LYS A 16 37.06 10.27 -23.82
CA LYS A 16 38.01 9.33 -23.24
C LYS A 16 37.95 7.95 -23.95
N MET A 17 36.74 7.55 -24.30
CA MET A 17 36.49 6.31 -24.99
C MET A 17 37.03 6.34 -26.44
N GLU A 18 36.79 7.44 -27.17
CA GLU A 18 37.27 7.64 -28.53
C GLU A 18 38.80 7.59 -28.61
N ARG A 19 39.49 8.25 -27.67
CA ARG A 19 40.95 8.25 -27.58
C ARG A 19 41.55 6.86 -27.36
N ARG A 20 40.82 5.92 -26.84
CA ARG A 20 41.28 4.56 -26.50
C ARG A 20 40.82 3.50 -27.50
N SER A 21 40.14 3.90 -28.59
CA SER A 21 39.61 3.00 -29.63
C SER A 21 38.79 1.82 -29.10
N PHE A 22 37.95 2.04 -28.10
CA PHE A 22 37.07 1.02 -27.57
C PHE A 22 35.91 0.71 -28.53
N ASN A 23 35.63 -0.58 -28.70
CA ASN A 23 34.41 -1.01 -29.38
C ASN A 23 33.22 -0.92 -28.39
N LEU A 24 32.51 0.21 -28.41
CA LEU A 24 31.39 0.48 -27.49
C LEU A 24 30.28 -0.56 -27.59
N SER A 25 29.97 -1.00 -28.82
CA SER A 25 28.88 -1.98 -29.01
C SER A 25 29.22 -3.31 -28.34
N LYS A 26 30.45 -3.79 -28.47
CA LYS A 26 30.92 -5.02 -27.84
C LYS A 26 30.95 -4.87 -26.30
N MET A 27 31.50 -3.77 -25.81
CA MET A 27 31.54 -3.49 -24.35
C MET A 27 30.15 -3.41 -23.73
N LEU A 28 29.18 -2.76 -24.40
CA LEU A 28 27.81 -2.68 -23.94
C LEU A 28 27.14 -4.06 -23.91
N GLN A 29 27.33 -4.87 -24.95
CA GLN A 29 26.80 -6.23 -25.01
C GLN A 29 27.37 -7.11 -23.89
N GLU A 30 28.66 -7.04 -23.63
CA GLU A 30 29.30 -7.76 -22.53
C GLU A 30 28.86 -7.31 -21.19
N ALA A 31 28.72 -5.99 -20.96
CA ALA A 31 28.22 -5.44 -19.70
C ALA A 31 26.76 -5.82 -19.43
N VAL A 32 25.89 -5.79 -20.43
CA VAL A 32 24.50 -6.21 -20.32
C VAL A 32 24.39 -7.71 -20.05
N ALA A 33 25.16 -8.53 -20.78
CA ALA A 33 25.19 -9.98 -20.57
C ALA A 33 25.65 -10.33 -19.13
N ASP A 34 26.71 -9.68 -18.64
CA ASP A 34 27.21 -9.88 -17.27
C ASP A 34 26.22 -9.46 -16.22
N ALA A 35 25.51 -8.31 -16.42
CA ALA A 35 24.47 -7.85 -15.52
C ALA A 35 23.27 -8.81 -15.47
N ILE A 36 22.85 -9.35 -16.62
CA ILE A 36 21.78 -10.35 -16.69
C ILE A 36 22.20 -11.63 -15.95
N GLN A 37 23.42 -12.13 -16.25
CA GLN A 37 23.94 -13.34 -15.62
C GLN A 37 24.00 -13.20 -14.09
N LYS A 38 24.51 -12.09 -13.57
CA LYS A 38 24.55 -11.83 -12.12
C LYS A 38 23.16 -11.82 -11.50
N LYS A 39 22.17 -11.27 -12.20
CA LYS A 39 20.80 -11.25 -11.72
C LYS A 39 20.18 -12.65 -11.72
N GLU A 40 20.41 -13.43 -12.76
CA GLU A 40 19.94 -14.82 -12.86
C GLU A 40 20.59 -15.71 -11.80
N ASP A 41 21.90 -15.58 -11.57
CA ASP A 41 22.62 -16.32 -10.53
C ASP A 41 22.10 -15.97 -9.13
N PHE A 42 21.80 -14.70 -8.88
CA PHE A 42 21.21 -14.27 -7.62
C PHE A 42 19.80 -14.85 -7.42
N GLN A 43 18.96 -14.82 -8.47
CA GLN A 43 17.63 -15.41 -8.42
C GLN A 43 17.68 -16.93 -8.17
N LYS A 44 18.63 -17.62 -8.83
CA LYS A 44 18.84 -19.06 -8.64
C LYS A 44 19.25 -19.40 -7.21
N ARG A 45 20.19 -18.63 -6.63
CA ARG A 45 20.61 -18.81 -5.23
C ARG A 45 19.45 -18.60 -4.26
N ILE A 46 18.62 -17.58 -4.47
CA ILE A 46 17.43 -17.36 -3.63
C ILE A 46 16.49 -18.55 -3.71
N GLN A 47 16.30 -19.15 -4.89
CA GLN A 47 15.44 -20.32 -5.05
C GLN A 47 16.03 -21.58 -4.43
N GLU A 48 17.36 -21.74 -4.44
CA GLU A 48 18.05 -22.88 -3.86
C GLU A 48 18.18 -22.78 -2.34
N ASP A 49 18.44 -21.57 -1.79
CA ASP A 49 18.71 -21.35 -0.37
C ASP A 49 17.44 -21.09 0.46
N LEU A 50 16.36 -20.64 -0.17
CA LEU A 50 15.09 -20.32 0.47
C LEU A 50 13.98 -21.11 -0.20
N ASP A 51 13.20 -21.82 0.57
CA ASP A 51 11.88 -22.28 0.11
C ASP A 51 10.97 -21.05 -0.04
N VAL A 52 11.07 -20.41 -1.20
CA VAL A 52 10.29 -19.20 -1.53
C VAL A 52 8.79 -19.47 -1.39
N GLY A 53 8.35 -20.71 -1.65
CA GLY A 53 6.95 -21.11 -1.47
C GLY A 53 6.53 -21.01 -0.01
N GLU A 54 7.32 -21.53 0.91
CA GLU A 54 7.04 -21.46 2.35
C GLU A 54 7.04 -20.02 2.87
N VAL A 55 8.01 -19.22 2.45
CA VAL A 55 8.06 -17.79 2.81
C VAL A 55 6.83 -17.03 2.30
N VAL A 56 6.43 -17.27 1.05
CA VAL A 56 5.23 -16.64 0.46
C VAL A 56 3.97 -17.04 1.23
N GLU A 57 3.79 -18.32 1.55
CA GLU A 57 2.63 -18.78 2.31
C GLU A 57 2.61 -18.23 3.74
N ARG A 58 3.74 -18.11 4.39
CA ARG A 58 3.84 -17.46 5.69
C ARG A 58 3.43 -15.99 5.62
N LEU A 59 3.99 -15.24 4.66
CA LEU A 59 3.68 -13.82 4.48
C LEU A 59 2.22 -13.59 4.10
N ARG A 60 1.61 -14.47 3.31
CA ARG A 60 0.17 -14.40 2.99
C ARG A 60 -0.69 -14.55 4.25
N ARG A 61 -0.35 -15.50 5.12
CA ARG A 61 -1.08 -15.70 6.39
C ARG A 61 -0.93 -14.50 7.32
N GLU A 62 0.29 -13.99 7.48
CA GLU A 62 0.56 -12.81 8.31
C GLU A 62 -0.19 -11.58 7.77
N LYS A 63 -0.21 -11.39 6.46
CA LYS A 63 -0.97 -10.31 5.81
C LYS A 63 -2.46 -10.45 6.08
N ALA A 64 -3.05 -11.62 5.84
CA ALA A 64 -4.47 -11.85 6.06
C ALA A 64 -4.87 -11.65 7.54
N GLN A 65 -4.02 -12.09 8.46
CA GLN A 65 -4.23 -11.89 9.90
C GLN A 65 -4.17 -10.40 10.28
N SER A 66 -3.20 -9.66 9.75
CA SER A 66 -3.07 -8.22 9.98
C SER A 66 -4.28 -7.46 9.45
N GLU A 67 -4.69 -7.74 8.21
CA GLU A 67 -5.86 -7.12 7.58
C GLU A 67 -7.14 -7.42 8.37
N GLY A 68 -7.31 -8.67 8.83
CA GLY A 68 -8.42 -9.07 9.69
C GLY A 68 -8.46 -8.29 11.00
N ASN A 69 -7.32 -8.07 11.64
CA ASN A 69 -7.23 -7.29 12.87
C ASN A 69 -7.65 -5.83 12.68
N PHE A 70 -7.25 -5.18 11.60
CA PHE A 70 -7.67 -3.81 11.29
C PHE A 70 -9.17 -3.73 11.00
N TYR A 71 -9.70 -4.67 10.26
CA TYR A 71 -11.12 -4.76 9.96
C TYR A 71 -11.97 -4.94 11.23
N ASP A 72 -11.60 -5.87 12.09
CA ASP A 72 -12.32 -6.16 13.33
C ASP A 72 -12.21 -5.02 14.34
N THR A 73 -11.07 -4.31 14.36
CA THR A 73 -10.91 -3.10 15.17
C THR A 73 -11.87 -2.01 14.70
N GLY A 74 -11.97 -1.79 13.40
CA GLY A 74 -12.93 -0.85 12.82
C GLY A 74 -14.36 -1.20 13.21
N ARG A 75 -14.76 -2.46 13.10
CA ARG A 75 -16.11 -2.91 13.49
C ARG A 75 -16.45 -2.59 14.94
N ARG A 76 -15.53 -2.84 15.87
CA ARG A 76 -15.72 -2.55 17.31
C ARG A 76 -15.79 -1.06 17.57
N ASP A 77 -14.91 -0.29 16.93
CA ASP A 77 -14.87 1.16 17.11
C ASP A 77 -16.14 1.85 16.58
N ALA A 78 -16.76 1.33 15.53
CA ALA A 78 -18.05 1.81 15.04
C ALA A 78 -19.15 1.71 16.12
N VAL A 79 -19.24 0.58 16.79
CA VAL A 79 -20.22 0.37 17.88
C VAL A 79 -19.95 1.31 19.07
N LEU A 80 -18.67 1.58 19.36
CA LEU A 80 -18.30 2.54 20.40
C LEU A 80 -18.66 3.98 20.00
N TRP A 81 -18.43 4.34 18.73
CA TRP A 81 -18.77 5.66 18.21
C TRP A 81 -20.27 5.95 18.29
N VAL A 82 -21.11 4.99 17.94
CA VAL A 82 -22.59 5.13 18.01
C VAL A 82 -23.08 5.50 19.40
N LYS A 83 -22.39 5.10 20.47
CA LYS A 83 -22.79 5.44 21.85
C LYS A 83 -22.80 6.95 22.13
N SER A 84 -22.02 7.73 21.39
CA SER A 84 -21.90 9.18 21.54
C SER A 84 -22.37 9.98 20.34
N ALA A 85 -22.63 9.32 19.21
CA ALA A 85 -23.07 9.96 17.97
C ALA A 85 -24.53 10.37 18.05
N SER A 86 -24.88 11.50 17.42
CA SER A 86 -26.27 11.89 17.23
C SER A 86 -26.98 11.00 16.21
N TYR A 87 -28.33 11.00 16.24
CA TYR A 87 -29.10 10.28 15.23
C TYR A 87 -28.75 10.74 13.80
N ASP A 88 -28.64 12.05 13.61
CA ASP A 88 -28.33 12.65 12.30
C ASP A 88 -26.94 12.24 11.81
N ASP A 89 -25.93 12.18 12.71
CA ASP A 89 -24.58 11.71 12.37
C ASP A 89 -24.58 10.23 11.98
N ILE A 90 -25.38 9.40 12.66
CA ILE A 90 -25.54 7.98 12.32
C ILE A 90 -26.17 7.84 10.94
N MET A 91 -27.25 8.57 10.65
CA MET A 91 -27.90 8.54 9.34
C MET A 91 -26.98 9.02 8.23
N TYR A 92 -26.20 10.07 8.50
CA TYR A 92 -25.17 10.54 7.57
C TYR A 92 -24.13 9.45 7.30
N ALA A 93 -23.55 8.86 8.32
CA ALA A 93 -22.51 7.84 8.22
C ALA A 93 -23.00 6.56 7.51
N LEU A 94 -24.26 6.18 7.67
CA LEU A 94 -24.86 5.05 6.95
C LEU A 94 -24.97 5.31 5.45
N SER A 95 -25.27 6.54 5.04
CA SER A 95 -25.39 6.94 3.62
C SER A 95 -24.04 7.31 2.99
N TRP A 96 -23.04 7.62 3.80
CA TRP A 96 -21.73 8.05 3.35
C TRP A 96 -20.95 6.90 2.71
N ASP A 97 -20.23 7.17 1.58
CA ASP A 97 -19.50 6.14 0.82
C ASP A 97 -18.14 6.59 0.26
N ASP A 98 -17.71 7.80 0.54
CA ASP A 98 -16.45 8.35 0.02
C ASP A 98 -15.26 8.06 0.94
N ILE A 99 -14.83 6.80 0.98
CA ILE A 99 -13.74 6.34 1.86
C ILE A 99 -12.43 7.08 1.57
N ASP A 100 -12.13 7.34 0.29
CA ASP A 100 -10.85 7.93 -0.11
C ASP A 100 -10.68 9.37 0.37
N ASN A 101 -11.76 10.11 0.51
CA ASN A 101 -11.77 11.49 0.96
C ASN A 101 -12.23 11.67 2.42
N VAL A 102 -12.30 10.61 3.20
CA VAL A 102 -12.82 10.66 4.57
C VAL A 102 -12.12 11.67 5.47
N LEU A 103 -10.81 11.89 5.28
CA LEU A 103 -10.04 12.85 6.07
C LEU A 103 -10.48 14.30 5.85
N ASN A 104 -11.10 14.58 4.70
CA ASN A 104 -11.65 15.89 4.36
C ASN A 104 -13.16 15.99 4.65
N ASP A 105 -13.79 14.92 5.11
CA ASP A 105 -15.21 14.91 5.48
C ASP A 105 -15.45 15.80 6.71
N THR A 106 -16.51 16.60 6.67
CA THR A 106 -16.80 17.57 7.73
C THR A 106 -17.31 16.94 9.03
N ILE A 107 -17.97 15.79 8.95
CA ILE A 107 -18.58 15.09 10.09
C ILE A 107 -17.66 13.96 10.57
N LEU A 108 -17.23 13.11 9.66
CA LEU A 108 -16.44 11.90 9.97
C LEU A 108 -14.93 12.17 9.96
N GLY A 109 -14.47 13.18 9.25
CA GLY A 109 -13.04 13.51 9.10
C GLY A 109 -12.30 13.72 10.42
N PRO A 110 -12.81 14.53 11.36
CA PRO A 110 -12.19 14.72 12.67
C PRO A 110 -12.03 13.43 13.45
N TYR A 111 -13.06 12.60 13.47
CA TYR A 111 -13.03 11.29 14.15
C TYR A 111 -11.97 10.35 13.53
N PHE A 112 -12.01 10.18 12.22
CA PHE A 112 -11.07 9.30 11.54
C PHE A 112 -9.63 9.83 11.57
N SER A 113 -9.44 11.15 11.48
CA SER A 113 -8.11 11.76 11.60
C SER A 113 -7.47 11.47 12.96
N GLU A 114 -8.22 11.53 14.04
CA GLU A 114 -7.73 11.18 15.38
C GLU A 114 -7.43 9.69 15.51
N LYS A 115 -8.35 8.83 15.11
CA LYS A 115 -8.23 7.38 15.22
C LYS A 115 -7.10 6.81 14.37
N LEU A 116 -7.00 7.23 13.11
CA LEU A 116 -6.03 6.70 12.15
C LEU A 116 -4.61 7.23 12.34
N LYS A 117 -4.43 8.36 13.04
CA LYS A 117 -3.10 8.86 13.44
C LYS A 117 -2.45 8.08 14.56
N SER A 118 -3.20 7.21 15.24
CA SER A 118 -2.63 6.39 16.29
C SER A 118 -1.50 5.50 15.75
N SER A 119 -0.43 5.38 16.51
CA SER A 119 0.73 4.55 16.14
C SER A 119 0.39 3.06 15.95
N THR A 120 -0.71 2.63 16.53
CA THR A 120 -1.20 1.25 16.44
C THR A 120 -1.86 0.94 15.10
N LEU A 121 -2.58 1.90 14.52
CA LEU A 121 -3.31 1.70 13.28
C LEU A 121 -2.50 2.08 12.05
N MET A 122 -1.58 3.06 12.14
CA MET A 122 -0.78 3.57 11.00
C MET A 122 -1.66 3.79 9.76
N GLY A 123 -2.87 4.32 10.00
CA GLY A 123 -3.93 4.41 8.99
C GLY A 123 -3.78 5.58 8.02
N ILE A 124 -2.82 6.47 8.28
CA ILE A 124 -2.54 7.67 7.49
C ILE A 124 -1.08 7.66 7.08
N GLU A 125 -0.84 7.98 5.81
CA GLU A 125 0.48 8.21 5.24
C GLU A 125 0.65 9.70 4.92
N ASN A 126 1.76 10.28 5.36
CA ASN A 126 2.15 11.64 4.99
C ASN A 126 2.81 11.64 3.62
N THR A 127 2.24 12.33 2.68
CA THR A 127 2.80 12.52 1.34
C THR A 127 3.13 13.99 1.08
N ALA A 128 3.85 14.26 -0.01
CA ALA A 128 4.14 15.65 -0.44
C ALA A 128 2.86 16.46 -0.76
N GLN A 129 1.74 15.79 -1.05
CA GLN A 129 0.43 16.39 -1.32
C GLN A 129 -0.49 16.45 -0.08
N GLY A 130 -0.03 15.96 1.07
CA GLY A 130 -0.79 15.92 2.33
C GLY A 130 -1.02 14.51 2.86
N ASP A 131 -1.89 14.42 3.86
CA ASP A 131 -2.27 13.15 4.50
C ASP A 131 -3.19 12.34 3.59
N VAL A 132 -2.84 11.07 3.35
CA VAL A 132 -3.65 10.12 2.59
C VAL A 132 -3.89 8.85 3.40
N LEU A 133 -4.98 8.15 3.10
CA LEU A 133 -5.27 6.87 3.73
C LEU A 133 -4.27 5.80 3.29
N SER A 134 -3.68 5.11 4.27
CA SER A 134 -2.94 3.88 4.05
C SER A 134 -3.88 2.72 3.68
N GLN A 135 -3.31 1.61 3.22
CA GLN A 135 -4.08 0.38 3.00
C GLN A 135 -4.75 -0.10 4.31
N HIS A 136 -4.06 -0.01 5.44
CA HIS A 136 -4.61 -0.35 6.76
C HIS A 136 -5.77 0.56 7.15
N GLY A 137 -5.65 1.85 6.89
CA GLY A 137 -6.73 2.83 7.12
C GLY A 137 -7.99 2.49 6.32
N ARG A 138 -7.84 2.13 5.05
CA ARG A 138 -8.97 1.70 4.19
C ARG A 138 -9.67 0.45 4.73
N ILE A 139 -8.90 -0.55 5.17
CA ILE A 139 -9.44 -1.79 5.74
C ILE A 139 -10.17 -1.50 7.05
N TYR A 140 -9.60 -0.67 7.91
CA TYR A 140 -10.22 -0.22 9.15
C TYR A 140 -11.57 0.46 8.88
N ILE A 141 -11.63 1.42 7.95
CA ILE A 141 -12.88 2.13 7.62
C ILE A 141 -13.93 1.20 7.02
N LYS A 142 -13.54 0.25 6.18
CA LYS A 142 -14.47 -0.79 5.68
C LYS A 142 -15.05 -1.62 6.82
N GLY A 143 -14.24 -2.02 7.79
CA GLY A 143 -14.68 -2.69 9.00
C GLY A 143 -15.63 -1.81 9.83
N TRP A 144 -15.29 -0.55 9.98
CA TRP A 144 -16.09 0.43 10.70
C TRP A 144 -17.48 0.62 10.05
N LYS A 145 -17.55 0.79 8.75
CA LYS A 145 -18.83 0.85 8.02
C LYS A 145 -19.66 -0.41 8.22
N LYS A 146 -19.03 -1.57 8.15
CA LYS A 146 -19.73 -2.84 8.38
C LYS A 146 -20.24 -2.95 9.80
N GLY A 147 -19.47 -2.54 10.80
CA GLY A 147 -19.89 -2.53 12.20
C GLY A 147 -21.06 -1.59 12.45
N LEU A 148 -21.03 -0.40 11.86
CA LEU A 148 -22.14 0.56 11.92
C LEU A 148 -23.41 -0.01 11.28
N PHE A 149 -23.28 -0.62 10.11
CA PHE A 149 -24.41 -1.19 9.39
C PHE A 149 -25.03 -2.37 10.16
N ASP A 150 -24.22 -3.29 10.67
CA ASP A 150 -24.68 -4.43 11.46
C ASP A 150 -25.42 -3.96 12.73
N PHE A 151 -24.88 -2.95 13.42
CA PHE A 151 -25.51 -2.36 14.57
C PHE A 151 -26.86 -1.72 14.21
N TRP A 152 -26.92 -0.97 13.12
CA TRP A 152 -28.15 -0.34 12.65
C TRP A 152 -29.24 -1.36 12.31
N GLU A 153 -28.91 -2.43 11.61
CA GLU A 153 -29.83 -3.52 11.29
C GLU A 153 -30.46 -4.14 12.56
N GLU A 154 -29.71 -4.21 13.65
CA GLU A 154 -30.17 -4.76 14.91
C GLU A 154 -31.12 -3.83 15.66
N ILE A 155 -30.95 -2.51 15.56
CA ILE A 155 -31.71 -1.54 16.36
C ILE A 155 -32.81 -0.85 15.60
N ARG A 156 -32.81 -0.74 14.30
CA ARG A 156 -33.75 0.03 13.48
C ARG A 156 -35.23 -0.32 13.78
N ASP A 157 -35.52 -1.58 14.04
CA ASP A 157 -36.89 -2.07 14.31
C ASP A 157 -37.31 -1.78 15.76
N LYS A 158 -36.41 -1.25 16.58
CA LYS A 158 -36.68 -0.89 18.00
C LYS A 158 -36.86 0.62 18.20
N LEU A 159 -36.64 1.41 17.15
CA LEU A 159 -36.77 2.86 17.11
C LEU A 159 -38.13 3.26 16.59
#